data_bd7ad3eadfe80a199a0b1eea5256c5da
#
_entry.id   bd7ad3eadfe80a199a0b1eea5256c5da
#
_cell.length_a   1.000
_cell.length_b   1.000
_cell.length_c   1.000
_cell.angle_alpha   90.00
_cell.angle_beta   90.00
_cell.angle_gamma   90.00
#
_symmetry.space_group_name_H-M   'P 1'
#
loop_
_entity.id
_entity.type
_entity.pdbx_description
1 polymer ?
#
loop_
_entity_poly.entity_id
_entity_poly.type
_entity_poly.pdbx_seq_one_letter_code
_entity_poly.pdbx_strand_id
1 'polypeptide(L)'
;MTSSLPHQGGPPDEPQRPVEDPRHKAKRRALTLLIIVLLIGVPAGYLVISANQSRDSGKDKEAKYSATGLTPGWPSKVQRRLYQVTVPHPADDIASYETNNWKTSRLYVQFRTNPAGLDSFLGAMGVRRDQLRKNEIAVGERDRKVSGWTFGGPGPWYGLTHEQRNPAPTQDVVVNLSDPRQPMVFVVSRTVP
;
A
#
# COMPACT_ATOMS: atom_id res chain seq x y z
N MET A 1 54.60 84.60 -43.46
CA MET A 1 53.24 84.04 -43.40
C MET A 1 53.35 82.67 -42.85
N THR A 2 53.25 82.55 -41.50
CA THR A 2 53.38 81.27 -40.80
C THR A 2 52.01 80.92 -40.32
N SER A 3 51.38 79.89 -40.87
CA SER A 3 50.07 79.35 -40.47
C SER A 3 50.23 78.40 -39.35
N SER A 4 49.70 78.80 -38.18
CA SER A 4 49.61 77.88 -37.01
C SER A 4 48.45 76.92 -37.18
N LEU A 5 48.76 75.61 -37.04
CA LEU A 5 47.75 74.55 -36.99
C LEU A 5 47.16 74.48 -35.57
N PRO A 6 45.86 74.26 -35.43
CA PRO A 6 45.23 74.09 -34.11
C PRO A 6 45.49 72.73 -33.47
N HIS A 7 45.82 72.77 -32.19
CA HIS A 7 46.06 71.60 -31.33
C HIS A 7 44.73 70.78 -31.16
N GLN A 8 44.76 69.55 -31.65
CA GLN A 8 43.65 68.61 -31.38
C GLN A 8 43.72 68.11 -29.91
N GLY A 9 42.72 68.42 -29.17
CA GLY A 9 42.56 67.88 -27.84
C GLY A 9 42.36 66.35 -27.86
N GLY A 10 43.13 65.68 -27.01
CA GLY A 10 42.99 64.24 -26.84
C GLY A 10 41.60 63.78 -26.37
N PRO A 11 41.24 62.54 -26.58
CA PRO A 11 39.94 61.99 -26.18
C PRO A 11 39.78 62.08 -24.64
N PRO A 12 38.54 62.31 -24.13
CA PRO A 12 38.29 62.37 -22.69
C PRO A 12 38.63 61.05 -22.02
N ASP A 13 39.29 61.13 -20.89
CA ASP A 13 39.62 59.99 -20.00
C ASP A 13 38.39 59.16 -19.73
N GLU A 14 38.31 57.91 -20.26
CA GLU A 14 37.33 56.92 -19.88
C GLU A 14 37.50 56.63 -18.36
N PRO A 15 36.42 56.64 -17.58
CA PRO A 15 36.49 56.28 -16.19
C PRO A 15 36.99 54.84 -16.03
N GLN A 16 38.18 54.70 -15.45
CA GLN A 16 38.78 53.40 -15.16
C GLN A 16 37.79 52.64 -14.23
N ARG A 17 37.27 51.53 -14.75
CA ARG A 17 36.45 50.59 -13.93
C ARG A 17 37.27 50.10 -12.75
N PRO A 18 36.73 50.16 -11.52
CA PRO A 18 37.47 49.69 -10.36
C PRO A 18 37.92 48.26 -10.58
N VAL A 19 39.18 47.99 -10.40
CA VAL A 19 39.75 46.63 -10.46
C VAL A 19 39.20 45.88 -9.27
N GLU A 20 38.19 45.04 -9.51
CA GLU A 20 37.60 44.22 -8.45
C GLU A 20 38.64 43.24 -7.91
N ASP A 21 38.90 43.28 -6.60
CA ASP A 21 39.82 42.40 -5.91
C ASP A 21 39.49 40.92 -6.17
N PRO A 22 40.45 40.11 -6.68
CA PRO A 22 40.22 38.71 -7.00
C PRO A 22 39.70 37.89 -5.83
N ARG A 23 39.98 38.31 -4.60
CA ARG A 23 39.46 37.70 -3.37
C ARG A 23 37.93 37.89 -3.20
N HIS A 24 37.41 39.03 -3.62
CA HIS A 24 35.96 39.31 -3.59
C HIS A 24 35.22 38.49 -4.66
N LYS A 25 35.83 38.34 -5.85
CA LYS A 25 35.24 37.47 -6.91
C LYS A 25 35.23 36.01 -6.52
N ALA A 26 36.26 35.50 -5.85
CA ALA A 26 36.32 34.13 -5.35
C ALA A 26 35.26 33.88 -4.27
N LYS A 27 35.11 34.81 -3.31
CA LYS A 27 34.06 34.71 -2.24
C LYS A 27 32.63 34.73 -2.80
N ARG A 28 32.34 35.59 -3.78
CA ARG A 28 31.03 35.62 -4.48
C ARG A 28 30.73 34.33 -5.21
N ARG A 29 31.72 33.78 -5.95
CA ARG A 29 31.58 32.49 -6.66
C ARG A 29 31.35 31.34 -5.68
N ALA A 30 32.08 31.29 -4.55
CA ALA A 30 31.91 30.28 -3.52
C ALA A 30 30.52 30.38 -2.86
N LEU A 31 30.05 31.61 -2.58
CA LEU A 31 28.70 31.82 -2.03
C LEU A 31 27.61 31.40 -3.02
N THR A 32 27.77 31.74 -4.30
CA THR A 32 26.82 31.33 -5.35
C THR A 32 26.76 29.80 -5.48
N LEU A 33 27.90 29.13 -5.48
CA LEU A 33 27.96 27.66 -5.51
C LEU A 33 27.31 27.03 -4.27
N LEU A 34 27.55 27.60 -3.08
CA LEU A 34 26.92 27.16 -1.86
C LEU A 34 25.38 27.26 -1.94
N ILE A 35 24.90 28.40 -2.44
CA ILE A 35 23.45 28.61 -2.61
C ILE A 35 22.86 27.62 -3.62
N ILE A 36 23.53 27.33 -4.73
CA ILE A 36 23.09 26.35 -5.73
C ILE A 36 23.05 24.95 -5.12
N VAL A 37 24.09 24.55 -4.38
CA VAL A 37 24.14 23.26 -3.69
C VAL A 37 23.03 23.12 -2.66
N LEU A 38 22.75 24.17 -1.88
CA LEU A 38 21.65 24.18 -0.91
C LEU A 38 20.28 24.15 -1.59
N LEU A 39 20.06 24.92 -2.63
CA LEU A 39 18.75 25.03 -3.30
C LEU A 39 18.38 23.78 -4.10
N ILE A 40 19.36 23.10 -4.67
CA ILE A 40 19.13 21.89 -5.51
C ILE A 40 19.44 20.62 -4.72
N GLY A 41 20.54 20.59 -3.97
CA GLY A 41 21.03 19.41 -3.29
C GLY A 41 20.13 18.98 -2.12
N VAL A 42 19.61 19.95 -1.35
CA VAL A 42 18.72 19.63 -0.22
C VAL A 42 17.39 19.06 -0.68
N PRO A 43 16.65 19.68 -1.62
CA PRO A 43 15.41 19.08 -2.13
C PRO A 43 15.63 17.74 -2.84
N ALA A 44 16.70 17.60 -3.64
CA ALA A 44 17.02 16.35 -4.31
C ALA A 44 17.37 15.25 -3.30
N GLY A 45 18.17 15.56 -2.28
CA GLY A 45 18.47 14.63 -1.18
C GLY A 45 17.21 14.22 -0.41
N TYR A 46 16.31 15.16 -0.12
CA TYR A 46 15.04 14.87 0.52
C TYR A 46 14.15 13.94 -0.33
N LEU A 47 14.07 14.17 -1.65
CA LEU A 47 13.31 13.30 -2.55
C LEU A 47 13.88 11.88 -2.59
N VAL A 48 15.22 11.71 -2.60
CA VAL A 48 15.86 10.39 -2.57
C VAL A 48 15.58 9.68 -1.24
N ILE A 49 15.70 10.38 -0.11
CA ILE A 49 15.41 9.83 1.23
C ILE A 49 13.94 9.46 1.34
N SER A 50 13.03 10.34 0.90
CA SER A 50 11.59 10.10 0.92
C SER A 50 11.18 8.92 0.03
N ALA A 51 11.77 8.78 -1.16
CA ALA A 51 11.53 7.65 -2.06
C ALA A 51 12.03 6.33 -1.48
N ASN A 52 13.19 6.31 -0.82
CA ASN A 52 13.72 5.12 -0.16
C ASN A 52 12.89 4.76 1.08
N GLN A 53 12.53 5.72 1.90
CA GLN A 53 11.69 5.51 3.08
C GLN A 53 10.29 5.00 2.71
N SER A 54 9.73 5.45 1.58
CA SER A 54 8.46 4.94 1.06
C SER A 54 8.59 3.49 0.55
N ARG A 55 9.73 3.14 -0.07
CA ARG A 55 10.02 1.76 -0.51
C ARG A 55 10.28 0.82 0.67
N ASP A 56 11.03 1.27 1.66
CA ASP A 56 11.36 0.48 2.84
C ASP A 56 10.14 0.30 3.75
N SER A 57 9.29 1.32 3.92
CA SER A 57 8.01 1.20 4.62
C SER A 57 7.05 0.21 3.93
N GLY A 58 7.11 0.08 2.61
CA GLY A 58 6.36 -0.93 1.86
C GLY A 58 6.91 -2.34 2.10
N LYS A 59 8.23 -2.50 2.02
CA LYS A 59 8.92 -3.79 2.24
C LYS A 59 8.88 -4.25 3.69
N ASP A 60 9.06 -3.34 4.64
CA ASP A 60 8.99 -3.67 6.07
C ASP A 60 7.55 -4.05 6.48
N LYS A 61 6.54 -3.41 5.90
CA LYS A 61 5.14 -3.82 6.06
C LYS A 61 4.90 -5.18 5.40
N GLU A 62 5.35 -5.41 4.17
CA GLU A 62 5.25 -6.72 3.53
C GLU A 62 6.00 -7.81 4.30
N ALA A 63 7.22 -7.56 4.77
CA ALA A 63 8.00 -8.52 5.56
C ALA A 63 7.40 -8.77 6.95
N LYS A 64 6.92 -7.72 7.64
CA LYS A 64 6.28 -7.82 8.95
C LYS A 64 4.93 -8.52 8.89
N TYR A 65 4.21 -8.39 7.78
CA TYR A 65 2.91 -9.01 7.57
C TYR A 65 3.00 -10.37 6.88
N SER A 66 4.04 -10.67 6.10
CA SER A 66 4.25 -11.99 5.53
C SER A 66 4.71 -13.03 6.55
N ALA A 67 5.24 -12.60 7.70
CA ALA A 67 5.70 -13.50 8.75
C ALA A 67 4.58 -14.09 9.63
N THR A 68 3.41 -13.47 9.73
CA THR A 68 2.36 -13.86 10.68
C THR A 68 0.94 -13.95 10.10
N GLY A 69 0.75 -13.57 8.84
CA GLY A 69 -0.53 -13.66 8.16
C GLY A 69 -1.61 -12.75 8.76
N LEU A 70 -2.28 -13.17 9.80
CA LEU A 70 -3.48 -12.54 10.33
C LEU A 70 -3.24 -11.82 11.66
N THR A 71 -3.86 -10.66 11.81
CA THR A 71 -3.91 -9.92 13.09
C THR A 71 -5.23 -10.21 13.80
N PRO A 72 -5.22 -10.61 15.09
CA PRO A 72 -6.45 -10.78 15.86
C PRO A 72 -7.28 -9.50 15.89
N GLY A 73 -8.58 -9.64 15.66
CA GLY A 73 -9.54 -8.55 15.71
C GLY A 73 -10.50 -8.49 14.53
N TRP A 74 -11.53 -7.68 14.71
CA TRP A 74 -12.56 -7.44 13.71
C TRP A 74 -12.01 -6.61 12.55
N PRO A 75 -12.32 -6.94 11.29
CA PRO A 75 -12.08 -6.04 10.19
C PRO A 75 -12.88 -4.74 10.41
N SER A 76 -12.30 -3.60 10.03
CA SER A 76 -12.94 -2.29 10.18
C SER A 76 -14.28 -2.22 9.45
N LYS A 77 -15.13 -1.25 9.81
CA LYS A 77 -16.40 -1.02 9.10
C LYS A 77 -16.20 -0.74 7.61
N VAL A 78 -15.12 -0.03 7.27
CA VAL A 78 -14.76 0.30 5.88
C VAL A 78 -14.39 -0.97 5.13
N GLN A 79 -13.53 -1.81 5.69
CA GLN A 79 -13.13 -3.09 5.09
C GLN A 79 -14.32 -4.00 4.89
N ARG A 80 -15.18 -4.19 5.91
CA ARG A 80 -16.38 -5.02 5.80
C ARG A 80 -17.33 -4.56 4.70
N ARG A 81 -17.46 -3.23 4.51
CA ARG A 81 -18.29 -2.67 3.44
C ARG A 81 -17.66 -2.83 2.07
N LEU A 82 -16.36 -2.49 1.94
CA LEU A 82 -15.62 -2.54 0.67
C LEU A 82 -15.55 -3.97 0.12
N TYR A 83 -15.21 -4.92 1.00
CA TYR A 83 -15.03 -6.32 0.65
C TYR A 83 -16.30 -7.17 0.81
N GLN A 84 -17.40 -6.55 1.24
CA GLN A 84 -18.70 -7.20 1.48
C GLN A 84 -18.60 -8.44 2.37
N VAL A 85 -17.73 -8.42 3.39
CA VAL A 85 -17.56 -9.49 4.37
C VAL A 85 -18.27 -9.12 5.66
N THR A 86 -19.38 -9.79 5.95
CA THR A 86 -20.16 -9.60 7.15
C THR A 86 -19.81 -10.67 8.18
N VAL A 87 -19.06 -10.32 9.21
CA VAL A 87 -18.80 -11.24 10.34
C VAL A 87 -20.05 -11.27 11.23
N PRO A 88 -20.64 -12.46 11.50
CA PRO A 88 -21.88 -12.57 12.31
C PRO A 88 -21.61 -12.35 13.80
N HIS A 89 -22.69 -12.19 14.55
CA HIS A 89 -22.67 -12.28 16.00
C HIS A 89 -23.54 -13.47 16.47
N PRO A 90 -23.06 -14.32 17.41
CA PRO A 90 -21.73 -14.29 18.01
C PRO A 90 -20.64 -14.82 17.07
N ALA A 91 -19.42 -14.29 17.21
CA ALA A 91 -18.24 -14.84 16.58
C ALA A 91 -17.01 -14.69 17.48
N ASP A 92 -16.17 -15.74 17.47
CA ASP A 92 -14.93 -15.85 18.23
C ASP A 92 -13.76 -16.13 17.27
N ASP A 93 -12.52 -16.17 17.78
CA ASP A 93 -11.30 -16.44 16.98
C ASP A 93 -11.19 -15.59 15.73
N ILE A 94 -11.64 -14.32 15.83
CA ILE A 94 -11.66 -13.41 14.71
C ILE A 94 -10.26 -12.89 14.45
N ALA A 95 -9.79 -13.05 13.21
CA ALA A 95 -8.57 -12.42 12.74
C ALA A 95 -8.74 -11.95 11.31
N SER A 96 -8.06 -10.87 10.96
CA SER A 96 -8.16 -10.28 9.64
C SER A 96 -6.82 -9.73 9.15
N TYR A 97 -6.66 -9.67 7.85
CA TYR A 97 -5.50 -9.09 7.18
C TYR A 97 -5.91 -8.51 5.83
N GLU A 98 -5.36 -7.38 5.44
CA GLU A 98 -5.63 -6.75 4.14
C GLU A 98 -4.34 -6.58 3.35
N THR A 99 -4.38 -6.95 2.09
CA THR A 99 -3.31 -6.67 1.13
C THR A 99 -3.83 -5.77 0.03
N ASN A 100 -3.10 -4.70 -0.23
CA ASN A 100 -3.41 -3.76 -1.30
C ASN A 100 -2.27 -3.71 -2.29
N ASN A 101 -2.55 -3.98 -3.55
CA ASN A 101 -1.66 -3.70 -4.64
C ASN A 101 -2.41 -2.96 -5.76
N TRP A 102 -1.68 -2.42 -6.73
CA TRP A 102 -2.26 -1.60 -7.79
C TRP A 102 -3.27 -2.32 -8.70
N LYS A 103 -3.29 -3.65 -8.71
CA LYS A 103 -4.20 -4.47 -9.54
C LYS A 103 -5.34 -5.08 -8.76
N THR A 104 -5.12 -5.41 -7.50
CA THR A 104 -6.08 -6.22 -6.73
C THR A 104 -5.88 -5.98 -5.25
N SER A 105 -6.95 -5.67 -4.56
CA SER A 105 -6.99 -5.62 -3.11
C SER A 105 -7.67 -6.87 -2.57
N ARG A 106 -7.19 -7.41 -1.45
CA ARG A 106 -7.74 -8.60 -0.80
C ARG A 106 -7.90 -8.40 0.69
N LEU A 107 -9.02 -8.82 1.20
CA LEU A 107 -9.27 -8.95 2.63
C LEU A 107 -9.34 -10.45 2.98
N TYR A 108 -8.53 -10.85 3.93
CA TYR A 108 -8.51 -12.17 4.55
C TYR A 108 -9.21 -12.07 5.88
N VAL A 109 -10.19 -12.92 6.14
CA VAL A 109 -10.91 -12.96 7.42
C VAL A 109 -11.11 -14.40 7.84
N GLN A 110 -10.83 -14.69 9.10
CA GLN A 110 -11.25 -15.94 9.72
C GLN A 110 -12.09 -15.64 10.94
N PHE A 111 -13.01 -16.52 11.26
CA PHE A 111 -13.81 -16.45 12.48
C PHE A 111 -14.47 -17.79 12.80
N ARG A 112 -14.68 -18.05 14.06
CA ARG A 112 -15.49 -19.15 14.56
C ARG A 112 -16.88 -18.62 14.91
N THR A 113 -17.93 -19.38 14.62
CA THR A 113 -19.29 -18.97 14.92
C THR A 113 -20.16 -20.18 15.23
N ASN A 114 -21.44 -19.98 15.50
CA ASN A 114 -22.43 -21.05 15.63
C ASN A 114 -23.13 -21.33 14.28
N PRO A 115 -23.95 -22.40 14.18
CA PRO A 115 -24.67 -22.73 12.93
C PRO A 115 -25.55 -21.59 12.38
N ALA A 116 -26.24 -20.85 13.25
CA ALA A 116 -27.07 -19.72 12.86
C ALA A 116 -26.22 -18.54 12.35
N GLY A 117 -25.06 -18.32 12.95
CA GLY A 117 -24.09 -17.33 12.49
C GLY A 117 -23.51 -17.68 11.11
N LEU A 118 -23.23 -18.97 10.86
CA LEU A 118 -22.80 -19.43 9.53
C LEU A 118 -23.90 -19.16 8.48
N ASP A 119 -25.16 -19.46 8.81
CA ASP A 119 -26.29 -19.20 7.89
C ASP A 119 -26.47 -17.70 7.65
N SER A 120 -26.33 -16.88 8.69
CA SER A 120 -26.39 -15.41 8.58
C SER A 120 -25.25 -14.86 7.70
N PHE A 121 -24.03 -15.38 7.87
CA PHE A 121 -22.89 -15.02 7.03
C PHE A 121 -23.13 -15.36 5.56
N LEU A 122 -23.51 -16.59 5.25
CA LEU A 122 -23.80 -17.05 3.91
C LEU A 122 -24.99 -16.28 3.29
N GLY A 123 -26.05 -16.06 4.07
CA GLY A 123 -27.21 -15.27 3.65
C GLY A 123 -26.88 -13.83 3.31
N ALA A 124 -25.94 -13.20 4.02
CA ALA A 124 -25.44 -11.85 3.69
C ALA A 124 -24.71 -11.80 2.35
N MET A 125 -24.16 -12.92 1.88
CA MET A 125 -23.57 -13.08 0.53
C MET A 125 -24.62 -13.49 -0.51
N GLY A 126 -25.86 -13.72 -0.15
CA GLY A 126 -26.88 -14.29 -1.04
C GLY A 126 -26.69 -15.79 -1.34
N VAL A 127 -25.95 -16.48 -0.49
CA VAL A 127 -25.59 -17.91 -0.65
C VAL A 127 -26.27 -18.73 0.44
N ARG A 128 -26.60 -19.97 0.14
CA ARG A 128 -27.13 -20.93 1.11
C ARG A 128 -26.10 -22.02 1.39
N ARG A 129 -26.28 -22.71 2.53
CA ARG A 129 -25.38 -23.76 3.00
C ARG A 129 -25.30 -24.95 2.01
N ASP A 130 -26.38 -25.26 1.31
CA ASP A 130 -26.44 -26.33 0.31
C ASP A 130 -25.59 -26.06 -0.96
N GLN A 131 -25.15 -24.81 -1.15
CA GLN A 131 -24.25 -24.43 -2.22
C GLN A 131 -22.78 -24.65 -1.88
N LEU A 132 -22.44 -24.89 -0.61
CA LEU A 132 -21.11 -25.27 -0.19
C LEU A 132 -20.78 -26.68 -0.68
N ARG A 133 -19.65 -26.83 -1.37
CA ARG A 133 -19.21 -28.13 -1.92
C ARG A 133 -18.27 -28.82 -0.94
N LYS A 134 -18.61 -30.07 -0.62
CA LYS A 134 -17.81 -30.89 0.28
C LYS A 134 -16.44 -31.21 -0.33
N ASN A 135 -15.40 -31.17 0.50
CA ASN A 135 -13.99 -31.39 0.14
C ASN A 135 -13.44 -30.39 -0.87
N GLU A 136 -14.10 -29.25 -1.08
CA GLU A 136 -13.58 -28.14 -1.86
C GLU A 136 -12.83 -27.15 -0.97
N ILE A 137 -11.65 -26.74 -1.43
CA ILE A 137 -10.84 -25.67 -0.80
C ILE A 137 -10.76 -24.53 -1.82
N ALA A 138 -11.72 -23.61 -1.75
CA ALA A 138 -11.82 -22.48 -2.67
C ALA A 138 -10.65 -21.48 -2.55
N VAL A 139 -10.01 -21.39 -1.38
CA VAL A 139 -8.86 -20.51 -1.15
C VAL A 139 -7.63 -21.06 -1.86
N GLY A 140 -7.08 -20.28 -2.80
CA GLY A 140 -5.93 -20.66 -3.60
C GLY A 140 -4.61 -20.71 -2.79
N GLU A 141 -3.60 -21.38 -3.35
CA GLU A 141 -2.31 -21.60 -2.69
C GLU A 141 -1.61 -20.29 -2.30
N ARG A 142 -1.64 -19.28 -3.17
CA ARG A 142 -1.08 -17.96 -2.88
C ARG A 142 -1.72 -17.35 -1.63
N ASP A 143 -3.05 -17.37 -1.56
CA ASP A 143 -3.80 -16.74 -0.48
C ASP A 143 -3.63 -17.52 0.83
N ARG A 144 -3.46 -18.85 0.75
CA ARG A 144 -3.07 -19.69 1.90
C ARG A 144 -1.68 -19.33 2.44
N LYS A 145 -0.69 -19.10 1.56
CA LYS A 145 0.65 -18.66 1.97
C LYS A 145 0.64 -17.30 2.64
N VAL A 146 -0.16 -16.36 2.11
CA VAL A 146 -0.28 -15.01 2.68
C VAL A 146 -0.96 -15.03 4.05
N SER A 147 -2.01 -15.82 4.21
CA SER A 147 -2.78 -15.90 5.46
C SER A 147 -2.20 -16.89 6.48
N GLY A 148 -1.27 -17.74 6.08
CA GLY A 148 -0.75 -18.83 6.91
C GLY A 148 -1.76 -19.97 7.15
N TRP A 149 -2.87 -20.01 6.41
CA TRP A 149 -3.89 -21.05 6.59
C TRP A 149 -3.46 -22.41 6.04
N THR A 150 -3.75 -23.44 6.82
CA THR A 150 -3.58 -24.83 6.42
C THR A 150 -4.93 -25.56 6.53
N PHE A 151 -5.32 -26.24 5.45
CA PHE A 151 -6.60 -26.96 5.38
C PHE A 151 -6.40 -28.47 5.40
N GLY A 152 -5.30 -28.95 6.02
CA GLY A 152 -4.94 -30.38 6.15
C GLY A 152 -5.38 -31.04 7.45
N GLY A 153 -6.06 -30.32 8.33
CA GLY A 153 -6.58 -30.85 9.62
C GLY A 153 -7.87 -31.66 9.48
N PRO A 154 -8.45 -32.09 10.62
CA PRO A 154 -9.69 -32.85 10.62
C PRO A 154 -10.82 -32.04 9.98
N GLY A 155 -11.64 -32.74 9.16
CA GLY A 155 -12.80 -32.19 8.45
C GLY A 155 -14.12 -32.67 9.05
N PRO A 156 -15.22 -32.50 8.34
CA PRO A 156 -15.32 -32.18 6.92
C PRO A 156 -15.08 -30.72 6.58
N TRP A 157 -14.47 -30.50 5.41
CA TRP A 157 -14.22 -29.18 4.81
C TRP A 157 -15.22 -28.95 3.68
N TYR A 158 -15.65 -27.70 3.55
CA TYR A 158 -16.53 -27.24 2.49
C TYR A 158 -15.98 -25.96 1.89
N GLY A 159 -16.19 -25.76 0.60
CA GLY A 159 -15.76 -24.56 -0.09
C GLY A 159 -16.78 -24.02 -1.05
N LEU A 160 -16.62 -22.75 -1.38
CA LEU A 160 -17.41 -22.03 -2.36
C LEU A 160 -16.63 -20.82 -2.87
N THR A 161 -16.64 -20.62 -4.19
CA THR A 161 -16.30 -19.32 -4.80
C THR A 161 -17.58 -18.61 -5.19
N HIS A 162 -17.83 -17.45 -4.57
CA HIS A 162 -18.95 -16.57 -4.90
C HIS A 162 -18.45 -15.46 -5.83
N GLU A 163 -18.70 -15.64 -7.12
CA GLU A 163 -18.37 -14.63 -8.13
C GLU A 163 -19.51 -13.63 -8.27
N GLN A 164 -19.16 -12.34 -8.24
CA GLN A 164 -20.09 -11.24 -8.46
C GLN A 164 -19.65 -10.41 -9.66
N ARG A 165 -20.62 -9.70 -10.27
CA ARG A 165 -20.30 -8.78 -11.37
C ARG A 165 -19.50 -7.59 -10.85
N ASN A 166 -18.37 -7.29 -11.50
CA ASN A 166 -17.57 -6.08 -11.21
C ASN A 166 -18.47 -4.83 -11.14
N PRO A 167 -18.33 -3.94 -10.15
CA PRO A 167 -17.23 -3.81 -9.17
C PRO A 167 -17.40 -4.60 -7.86
N ALA A 168 -18.39 -5.45 -7.72
CA ALA A 168 -18.57 -6.23 -6.51
C ALA A 168 -17.43 -7.28 -6.35
N PRO A 169 -17.00 -7.57 -5.11
CA PRO A 169 -15.88 -8.47 -4.86
C PRO A 169 -16.21 -9.93 -5.18
N THR A 170 -15.22 -10.69 -5.64
CA THR A 170 -15.28 -12.16 -5.63
C THR A 170 -14.84 -12.66 -4.26
N GLN A 171 -15.56 -13.63 -3.71
CA GLN A 171 -15.31 -14.18 -2.38
C GLN A 171 -15.05 -15.69 -2.45
N ASP A 172 -13.87 -16.11 -1.99
CA ASP A 172 -13.53 -17.51 -1.80
C ASP A 172 -13.75 -17.85 -0.32
N VAL A 173 -14.61 -18.81 -0.04
CA VAL A 173 -15.01 -19.23 1.29
C VAL A 173 -14.62 -20.68 1.52
N VAL A 174 -14.02 -20.95 2.67
CA VAL A 174 -13.78 -22.32 3.17
C VAL A 174 -14.36 -22.42 4.57
N VAL A 175 -15.10 -23.50 4.84
CA VAL A 175 -15.73 -23.77 6.12
C VAL A 175 -15.25 -25.12 6.64
N ASN A 176 -14.77 -25.15 7.87
CA ASN A 176 -14.49 -26.38 8.60
C ASN A 176 -15.67 -26.71 9.53
N LEU A 177 -16.21 -27.91 9.39
CA LEU A 177 -17.30 -28.43 10.22
C LEU A 177 -16.85 -29.63 11.08
N SER A 178 -15.57 -29.69 11.48
CA SER A 178 -15.10 -30.70 12.45
C SER A 178 -15.87 -30.67 13.76
N ASP A 179 -16.23 -29.47 14.23
CA ASP A 179 -17.28 -29.27 15.23
C ASP A 179 -18.47 -28.56 14.55
N PRO A 180 -19.57 -29.29 14.27
CA PRO A 180 -20.75 -28.70 13.64
C PRO A 180 -21.45 -27.61 14.49
N ARG A 181 -21.18 -27.55 15.79
CA ARG A 181 -21.72 -26.51 16.69
C ARG A 181 -20.90 -25.23 16.68
N GLN A 182 -19.64 -25.34 16.24
CA GLN A 182 -18.69 -24.23 16.18
C GLN A 182 -17.93 -24.19 14.85
N PRO A 183 -18.61 -23.99 13.72
CA PRO A 183 -17.97 -23.90 12.43
C PRO A 183 -16.90 -22.82 12.39
N MET A 184 -15.75 -23.18 11.78
CA MET A 184 -14.69 -22.22 11.52
C MET A 184 -14.74 -21.79 10.05
N VAL A 185 -14.80 -20.48 9.81
CA VAL A 185 -14.96 -19.88 8.48
C VAL A 185 -13.71 -19.12 8.09
N PHE A 186 -13.28 -19.31 6.86
CA PHE A 186 -12.15 -18.63 6.24
C PHE A 186 -12.63 -17.97 4.95
N VAL A 187 -12.35 -16.70 4.78
CA VAL A 187 -12.83 -15.90 3.65
C VAL A 187 -11.68 -15.12 3.03
N VAL A 188 -11.56 -15.17 1.73
CA VAL A 188 -10.74 -14.24 0.94
C VAL A 188 -11.67 -13.46 0.04
N SER A 189 -11.81 -12.17 0.27
CA SER A 189 -12.59 -11.29 -0.60
C SER A 189 -11.66 -10.44 -1.46
N ARG A 190 -11.86 -10.47 -2.78
CA ARG A 190 -11.01 -9.81 -3.77
C ARG A 190 -11.78 -8.72 -4.50
N THR A 191 -11.21 -7.50 -4.56
CA THR A 191 -11.71 -6.40 -5.40
C THR A 191 -10.66 -6.04 -6.45
N VAL A 192 -11.14 -5.70 -7.65
CA VAL A 192 -10.32 -5.12 -8.72
C VAL A 192 -10.73 -3.66 -8.81
N PRO A 193 -9.78 -2.71 -8.67
CA PRO A 193 -10.08 -1.27 -8.76
C PRO A 193 -10.53 -0.87 -10.15
#